data_426584e3acd24ebea60b9c55ed88c658
#
_entry.id   426584e3acd24ebea60b9c55ed88c658
#
_cell.length_a   1.000
_cell.length_b   1.000
_cell.length_c   1.000
_cell.angle_alpha   90.00
_cell.angle_beta   90.00
_cell.angle_gamma   90.00
#
_symmetry.space_group_name_H-M   'P 1'
#
loop_
_entity.id
_entity.type
_entity.pdbx_description
1 polymer ?
#
loop_
_entity_poly.entity_id
_entity_poly.type
_entity_poly.pdbx_seq_one_letter_code
_entity_poly.pdbx_strand_id
1 'polypeptide(L)'
;MKRKIIDSHMHLVQWERGGCNLFENLREYQENNGIVAVDNMCCSNNGDLWAGYEADQSILAAIMKLENPTAFAHGCLYLPKGYEDYFGFDFKNQLDELMEIGFDGIKICDFKPDAYKLFKVDKHLSEYDDFIGYCEKHDVHMCWHIADPETSWDADKVTEMAKIKGWFYGDRSYPEFPQLINMTYGFLDAHPKINVLLAHMFFKSNEPDEVVSILEKYPNVSFDMAPGWEMFAGFKAHHEKWSEIFRSYSTRFLYATDMTLPRDIDFLDTSAQLILRFLETDDEFEVRAGHFTKGIKLDFEHLENILYKNHESTVGKAPKEINKRALKKYIDKYLKFLPDSRNKHFTEEYYRRNLL
;
A
#
# COMPACT_ATOMS: atom_id res chain seq x y z
N MET A 1 16.22 8.03 23.82
CA MET A 1 14.76 7.82 23.61
C MET A 1 14.60 6.61 22.69
N LYS A 2 13.61 5.73 22.90
CA LYS A 2 13.30 4.70 21.89
C LYS A 2 12.85 5.44 20.63
N ARG A 3 13.37 5.04 19.48
CA ARG A 3 12.97 5.54 18.17
C ARG A 3 11.48 5.24 17.95
N LYS A 4 10.75 6.18 17.36
CA LYS A 4 9.37 5.99 16.92
C LYS A 4 9.38 5.71 15.43
N ILE A 5 8.78 4.59 15.01
CA ILE A 5 8.64 4.20 13.60
C ILE A 5 7.20 3.80 13.37
N ILE A 6 6.60 4.27 12.29
CA ILE A 6 5.32 3.80 11.76
C ILE A 6 5.62 3.15 10.41
N ASP A 7 5.29 1.88 10.26
CA ASP A 7 5.34 1.22 8.96
C ASP A 7 4.07 1.58 8.18
N SER A 8 4.22 2.49 7.24
CA SER A 8 3.10 3.13 6.54
C SER A 8 2.53 2.30 5.39
N HIS A 9 3.09 1.13 5.08
CA HIS A 9 2.60 0.27 4.01
C HIS A 9 3.00 -1.17 4.24
N MET A 10 2.06 -1.97 4.70
CA MET A 10 2.19 -3.41 4.80
C MET A 10 0.87 -4.08 4.41
N HIS A 11 0.88 -5.39 4.23
CA HIS A 11 -0.27 -6.17 3.80
C HIS A 11 -0.59 -7.30 4.76
N LEU A 12 -1.82 -7.40 5.18
CA LEU A 12 -2.35 -8.53 5.92
C LEU A 12 -3.20 -9.37 4.97
N VAL A 13 -2.80 -10.63 4.73
CA VAL A 13 -3.41 -11.42 3.66
C VAL A 13 -4.12 -12.67 4.14
N GLN A 14 -3.72 -13.21 5.29
CA GLN A 14 -4.25 -14.44 5.85
C GLN A 14 -4.13 -14.44 7.37
N TRP A 15 -4.97 -15.22 8.05
CA TRP A 15 -4.89 -15.40 9.49
C TRP A 15 -3.72 -16.25 9.93
N GLU A 16 -3.33 -17.22 9.12
CA GLU A 16 -2.23 -18.15 9.37
C GLU A 16 -1.56 -18.56 8.06
N ARG A 17 -0.25 -18.63 8.08
CA ARG A 17 0.57 -19.13 6.95
C ARG A 17 1.81 -19.83 7.46
N GLY A 18 2.03 -21.07 7.00
CA GLY A 18 3.25 -21.80 7.34
C GLY A 18 3.44 -22.02 8.85
N GLY A 19 2.34 -22.09 9.63
CA GLY A 19 2.39 -22.21 11.08
C GLY A 19 2.54 -20.88 11.84
N CYS A 20 2.66 -19.74 11.14
CA CYS A 20 2.72 -18.42 11.76
C CYS A 20 1.32 -17.81 11.90
N ASN A 21 0.94 -17.45 13.13
CA ASN A 21 -0.28 -16.73 13.42
C ASN A 21 -0.08 -15.24 13.15
N LEU A 22 -1.06 -14.60 12.50
CA LEU A 22 -0.96 -13.20 12.08
C LEU A 22 -0.71 -12.23 13.25
N PHE A 23 -1.45 -12.36 14.34
CA PHE A 23 -1.35 -11.44 15.48
C PHE A 23 -0.03 -11.56 16.23
N GLU A 24 0.46 -12.79 16.41
CA GLU A 24 1.74 -13.05 17.06
C GLU A 24 2.89 -12.56 16.19
N ASN A 25 2.84 -12.86 14.89
CA ASN A 25 3.84 -12.45 13.93
C ASN A 25 3.94 -10.92 13.79
N LEU A 26 2.79 -10.23 13.75
CA LEU A 26 2.78 -8.76 13.73
C LEU A 26 3.38 -8.17 15.01
N ARG A 27 3.05 -8.71 16.18
CA ARG A 27 3.57 -8.23 17.46
C ARG A 27 5.10 -8.41 17.51
N GLU A 28 5.59 -9.58 17.15
CA GLU A 28 7.02 -9.87 17.10
C GLU A 28 7.75 -8.94 16.14
N TYR A 29 7.21 -8.73 14.95
CA TYR A 29 7.74 -7.76 13.97
C TYR A 29 7.85 -6.34 14.54
N GLN A 30 6.79 -5.86 15.20
CA GLN A 30 6.80 -4.54 15.83
C GLN A 30 7.82 -4.43 16.96
N GLU A 31 7.91 -5.43 17.82
CA GLU A 31 8.84 -5.46 18.96
C GLU A 31 10.31 -5.49 18.51
N ASN A 32 10.63 -6.37 17.54
CA ASN A 32 11.99 -6.54 17.03
C ASN A 32 12.53 -5.27 16.35
N ASN A 33 11.67 -4.53 15.65
CA ASN A 33 12.06 -3.39 14.84
C ASN A 33 11.77 -2.02 15.49
N GLY A 34 11.19 -2.00 16.69
CA GLY A 34 10.82 -0.76 17.38
C GLY A 34 9.69 0.00 16.67
N ILE A 35 8.86 -0.73 15.88
CA ILE A 35 7.72 -0.18 15.16
C ILE A 35 6.56 0.00 16.14
N VAL A 36 6.15 1.25 16.34
CA VAL A 36 5.09 1.59 17.30
C VAL A 36 3.69 1.49 16.72
N ALA A 37 3.56 1.56 15.39
CA ALA A 37 2.30 1.42 14.68
C ALA A 37 2.55 0.89 13.26
N VAL A 38 1.54 0.29 12.69
CA VAL A 38 1.54 -0.23 11.31
C VAL A 38 0.32 0.28 10.58
N ASP A 39 0.43 0.46 9.26
CA ASP A 39 -0.69 0.80 8.40
C ASP A 39 -0.91 -0.30 7.36
N ASN A 40 -2.03 -0.98 7.48
CA ASN A 40 -2.38 -2.08 6.58
C ASN A 40 -3.07 -1.56 5.33
N MET A 41 -2.44 -1.76 4.18
CA MET A 41 -2.95 -1.41 2.87
C MET A 41 -3.72 -2.58 2.27
N CYS A 42 -5.05 -2.50 2.26
CA CYS A 42 -5.90 -3.51 1.66
C CYS A 42 -5.84 -3.41 0.13
N CYS A 43 -5.64 -4.51 -0.56
CA CYS A 43 -5.71 -4.55 -2.02
C CYS A 43 -7.09 -5.00 -2.48
N SER A 44 -7.60 -4.37 -3.52
CA SER A 44 -8.85 -4.76 -4.18
C SER A 44 -8.77 -6.22 -4.60
N ASN A 45 -9.81 -6.98 -4.31
CA ASN A 45 -9.86 -8.41 -4.57
C ASN A 45 -11.20 -8.79 -5.20
N ASN A 46 -11.17 -9.59 -6.27
CA ASN A 46 -12.37 -10.19 -6.84
C ASN A 46 -12.42 -11.73 -6.68
N GLY A 47 -11.54 -12.27 -5.85
CA GLY A 47 -11.41 -13.71 -5.60
C GLY A 47 -10.47 -14.45 -6.56
N ASP A 48 -10.24 -13.94 -7.76
CA ASP A 48 -9.43 -14.61 -8.79
C ASP A 48 -8.04 -13.98 -9.00
N LEU A 49 -7.85 -12.72 -8.59
CA LEU A 49 -6.71 -11.90 -9.00
C LEU A 49 -5.42 -12.16 -8.27
N TRP A 50 -5.50 -12.21 -6.99
CA TRP A 50 -4.32 -12.33 -6.16
C TRP A 50 -4.29 -13.73 -5.61
N ALA A 51 -3.62 -14.63 -6.30
CA ALA A 51 -3.49 -16.02 -5.89
C ALA A 51 -3.12 -16.13 -4.41
N GLY A 52 -4.03 -16.64 -3.58
CA GLY A 52 -3.87 -16.80 -2.15
C GLY A 52 -4.58 -15.75 -1.28
N TYR A 53 -5.26 -14.77 -1.84
CA TYR A 53 -6.09 -13.85 -1.07
C TYR A 53 -7.52 -14.38 -1.02
N GLU A 54 -7.80 -15.19 -0.01
CA GLU A 54 -9.08 -15.89 0.17
C GLU A 54 -10.07 -15.10 1.04
N ALA A 55 -9.85 -13.81 1.24
CA ALA A 55 -10.67 -12.98 2.10
C ALA A 55 -10.90 -11.59 1.51
N ASP A 56 -11.98 -10.95 1.92
CA ASP A 56 -12.08 -9.50 1.88
C ASP A 56 -11.03 -8.93 2.83
N GLN A 57 -10.03 -8.26 2.30
CA GLN A 57 -8.91 -7.72 3.09
C GLN A 57 -9.37 -6.61 4.04
N SER A 58 -10.44 -5.87 3.69
CA SER A 58 -11.01 -4.86 4.58
C SER A 58 -11.60 -5.50 5.84
N ILE A 59 -12.28 -6.66 5.74
CA ILE A 59 -12.76 -7.39 6.92
C ILE A 59 -11.58 -7.82 7.80
N LEU A 60 -10.55 -8.40 7.19
CA LEU A 60 -9.35 -8.85 7.90
C LEU A 60 -8.67 -7.68 8.64
N ALA A 61 -8.51 -6.55 7.96
CA ALA A 61 -7.91 -5.34 8.51
C ALA A 61 -8.74 -4.72 9.65
N ALA A 62 -10.06 -4.70 9.52
CA ALA A 62 -10.94 -4.20 10.58
C ALA A 62 -10.86 -5.07 11.86
N ILE A 63 -10.80 -6.40 11.68
CA ILE A 63 -10.57 -7.32 12.81
C ILE A 63 -9.18 -7.10 13.41
N MET A 64 -8.14 -6.89 12.58
CA MET A 64 -6.80 -6.56 13.07
C MET A 64 -6.81 -5.31 13.93
N LYS A 65 -7.50 -4.25 13.53
CA LYS A 65 -7.62 -3.02 14.34
C LYS A 65 -8.32 -3.24 15.68
N LEU A 66 -9.24 -4.20 15.77
CA LEU A 66 -9.86 -4.58 17.05
C LEU A 66 -8.89 -5.29 17.99
N GLU A 67 -7.96 -6.08 17.45
CA GLU A 67 -7.00 -6.88 18.21
C GLU A 67 -5.68 -6.13 18.47
N ASN A 68 -5.36 -5.16 17.64
CA ASN A 68 -4.16 -4.34 17.75
C ASN A 68 -4.51 -2.83 17.67
N PRO A 69 -4.60 -2.15 18.81
CA PRO A 69 -5.03 -0.74 18.87
C PRO A 69 -4.01 0.25 18.26
N THR A 70 -2.83 -0.21 17.85
CA THR A 70 -1.83 0.61 17.14
C THR A 70 -1.88 0.43 15.62
N ALA A 71 -2.78 -0.41 15.12
CA ALA A 71 -2.91 -0.67 13.69
C ALA A 71 -3.83 0.35 13.02
N PHE A 72 -3.30 1.06 12.04
CA PHE A 72 -4.07 1.80 11.03
C PHE A 72 -4.51 0.85 9.92
N ALA A 73 -5.49 1.24 9.14
CA ALA A 73 -5.88 0.50 7.95
C ALA A 73 -6.47 1.41 6.87
N HIS A 74 -6.01 1.19 5.64
CA HIS A 74 -6.63 1.70 4.42
C HIS A 74 -7.46 0.57 3.82
N GLY A 75 -8.77 0.76 3.76
CA GLY A 75 -9.67 -0.19 3.12
C GLY A 75 -9.48 -0.24 1.61
N CYS A 76 -10.11 -1.16 0.92
CA CYS A 76 -10.08 -1.25 -0.52
C CYS A 76 -11.50 -1.34 -1.10
N LEU A 77 -11.63 -1.02 -2.38
CA LEU A 77 -12.83 -1.33 -3.13
C LEU A 77 -12.94 -2.86 -3.27
N TYR A 78 -14.10 -3.39 -2.94
CA TYR A 78 -14.38 -4.82 -3.05
C TYR A 78 -15.35 -5.06 -4.20
N LEU A 79 -14.88 -5.73 -5.24
CA LEU A 79 -15.61 -5.98 -6.48
C LEU A 79 -15.64 -7.49 -6.77
N PRO A 80 -16.25 -8.31 -5.88
CA PRO A 80 -16.28 -9.75 -6.08
C PRO A 80 -17.10 -10.09 -7.32
N LYS A 81 -16.87 -11.26 -7.88
CA LYS A 81 -17.61 -11.75 -9.02
C LYS A 81 -19.12 -11.72 -8.78
N GLY A 82 -19.87 -11.08 -9.67
CA GLY A 82 -21.30 -10.84 -9.53
C GLY A 82 -21.68 -9.64 -8.65
N TYR A 83 -20.70 -8.88 -8.14
CA TYR A 83 -20.99 -7.66 -7.37
C TYR A 83 -21.79 -6.63 -8.18
N GLU A 84 -21.44 -6.46 -9.46
CA GLU A 84 -22.11 -5.54 -10.40
C GLU A 84 -23.61 -5.80 -10.51
N ASP A 85 -24.02 -7.07 -10.45
CA ASP A 85 -25.42 -7.48 -10.54
C ASP A 85 -26.25 -7.08 -9.31
N TYR A 86 -25.56 -6.85 -8.15
CA TYR A 86 -26.23 -6.54 -6.89
C TYR A 86 -26.16 -5.06 -6.51
N PHE A 87 -25.04 -4.38 -6.76
CA PHE A 87 -24.74 -3.07 -6.19
C PHE A 87 -24.27 -2.03 -7.21
N GLY A 88 -23.98 -2.42 -8.46
CA GLY A 88 -23.35 -1.55 -9.43
C GLY A 88 -21.94 -1.12 -9.00
N PHE A 89 -21.39 -0.07 -9.63
CA PHE A 89 -20.08 0.52 -9.28
C PHE A 89 -20.25 1.72 -8.35
N ASP A 90 -20.85 1.51 -7.19
CA ASP A 90 -21.05 2.54 -6.19
C ASP A 90 -19.83 2.67 -5.26
N PHE A 91 -18.75 3.21 -5.79
CA PHE A 91 -17.48 3.37 -5.07
C PHE A 91 -17.60 4.36 -3.91
N LYS A 92 -18.41 5.40 -4.05
CA LYS A 92 -18.63 6.40 -2.98
C LYS A 92 -19.32 5.76 -1.78
N ASN A 93 -20.33 4.94 -2.00
CA ASN A 93 -21.00 4.24 -0.90
C ASN A 93 -20.08 3.22 -0.22
N GLN A 94 -19.22 2.51 -0.99
CA GLN A 94 -18.20 1.65 -0.38
C GLN A 94 -17.24 2.43 0.51
N LEU A 95 -16.79 3.61 0.06
CA LEU A 95 -15.95 4.48 0.88
C LEU A 95 -16.65 4.90 2.16
N ASP A 96 -17.91 5.35 2.07
CA ASP A 96 -18.70 5.75 3.24
C ASP A 96 -18.86 4.60 4.23
N GLU A 97 -19.10 3.38 3.76
CA GLU A 97 -19.16 2.18 4.59
C GLU A 97 -17.82 1.93 5.33
N LEU A 98 -16.69 2.05 4.62
CA LEU A 98 -15.36 1.89 5.21
C LEU A 98 -15.07 2.98 6.24
N MET A 99 -15.39 4.24 5.94
CA MET A 99 -15.19 5.34 6.89
C MET A 99 -16.11 5.20 8.12
N GLU A 100 -17.37 4.74 7.97
CA GLU A 100 -18.28 4.43 9.09
C GLU A 100 -17.74 3.31 9.98
N ILE A 101 -17.05 2.32 9.41
CA ILE A 101 -16.39 1.24 10.15
C ILE A 101 -15.23 1.78 10.99
N GLY A 102 -14.53 2.79 10.53
CA GLY A 102 -13.34 3.36 11.21
C GLY A 102 -12.03 3.05 10.48
N PHE A 103 -12.06 2.93 9.16
CA PHE A 103 -10.84 2.92 8.35
C PHE A 103 -10.20 4.31 8.36
N ASP A 104 -8.88 4.34 8.24
CA ASP A 104 -8.09 5.57 8.30
C ASP A 104 -7.96 6.22 6.91
N GLY A 105 -8.08 5.43 5.86
CA GLY A 105 -8.03 5.86 4.46
C GLY A 105 -8.49 4.77 3.50
N ILE A 106 -8.15 4.95 2.23
CA ILE A 106 -8.45 4.02 1.14
C ILE A 106 -7.17 3.62 0.39
N LYS A 107 -7.03 2.36 0.04
CA LYS A 107 -5.98 1.84 -0.85
C LYS A 107 -6.58 1.53 -2.21
N ILE A 108 -5.98 2.04 -3.27
CA ILE A 108 -6.34 1.73 -4.65
C ILE A 108 -5.18 0.97 -5.30
N CYS A 109 -5.45 -0.24 -5.76
CA CYS A 109 -4.53 -1.09 -6.52
C CYS A 109 -5.02 -1.33 -7.96
N ASP A 110 -6.18 -0.81 -8.31
CA ASP A 110 -6.90 -1.11 -9.56
C ASP A 110 -6.16 -0.60 -10.81
N PHE A 111 -5.18 0.29 -10.62
CA PHE A 111 -4.31 0.83 -11.66
C PHE A 111 -3.00 0.04 -11.85
N LYS A 112 -2.80 -1.06 -11.11
CA LYS A 112 -1.81 -2.07 -11.46
C LYS A 112 -2.23 -2.78 -12.75
N PRO A 113 -1.34 -3.08 -13.71
CA PRO A 113 -1.75 -3.52 -15.05
C PRO A 113 -2.69 -4.72 -15.11
N ASP A 114 -2.43 -5.74 -14.27
CA ASP A 114 -3.27 -6.93 -14.16
C ASP A 114 -4.65 -6.62 -13.56
N ALA A 115 -4.69 -5.80 -12.52
CA ALA A 115 -5.92 -5.30 -11.91
C ALA A 115 -6.70 -4.40 -12.87
N TYR A 116 -6.01 -3.47 -13.54
CA TYR A 116 -6.60 -2.57 -14.54
C TYR A 116 -7.36 -3.34 -15.62
N LYS A 117 -6.74 -4.39 -16.17
CA LYS A 117 -7.34 -5.24 -17.17
C LYS A 117 -8.54 -6.03 -16.62
N LEU A 118 -8.40 -6.57 -15.41
CA LEU A 118 -9.44 -7.38 -14.79
C LEU A 118 -10.68 -6.57 -14.42
N PHE A 119 -10.51 -5.42 -13.77
CA PHE A 119 -11.60 -4.53 -13.37
C PHE A 119 -12.10 -3.66 -14.53
N LYS A 120 -11.48 -3.78 -15.73
CA LYS A 120 -11.84 -2.98 -16.93
C LYS A 120 -11.85 -1.47 -16.61
N VAL A 121 -10.81 -1.00 -15.92
CA VAL A 121 -10.71 0.39 -15.44
C VAL A 121 -10.90 1.40 -16.57
N ASP A 122 -10.45 1.06 -17.79
CA ASP A 122 -10.66 1.87 -19.00
C ASP A 122 -12.13 2.20 -19.28
N LYS A 123 -13.05 1.36 -18.83
CA LYS A 123 -14.51 1.55 -19.02
C LYS A 123 -15.15 2.34 -17.88
N HIS A 124 -14.44 2.55 -16.79
CA HIS A 124 -14.94 3.13 -15.54
C HIS A 124 -14.15 4.34 -15.08
N LEU A 125 -13.39 4.99 -15.99
CA LEU A 125 -12.55 6.15 -15.65
C LEU A 125 -13.36 7.31 -15.06
N SER A 126 -14.61 7.51 -15.49
CA SER A 126 -15.50 8.54 -14.94
C SER A 126 -15.91 8.24 -13.49
N GLU A 127 -16.15 6.96 -13.18
CA GLU A 127 -16.47 6.51 -11.82
C GLU A 127 -15.27 6.66 -10.88
N TYR A 128 -14.06 6.38 -11.39
CA TYR A 128 -12.83 6.64 -10.63
C TYR A 128 -12.57 8.14 -10.45
N ASP A 129 -12.77 8.98 -11.47
CA ASP A 129 -12.65 10.42 -11.36
C ASP A 129 -13.60 10.99 -10.29
N ASP A 130 -14.86 10.62 -10.36
CA ASP A 130 -15.88 10.94 -9.37
C ASP A 130 -15.51 10.47 -7.95
N PHE A 131 -14.91 9.26 -7.84
CA PHE A 131 -14.48 8.69 -6.57
C PHE A 131 -13.28 9.44 -5.98
N ILE A 132 -12.27 9.74 -6.81
CA ILE A 132 -11.09 10.52 -6.39
C ILE A 132 -11.51 11.91 -5.94
N GLY A 133 -12.40 12.57 -6.71
CA GLY A 133 -12.98 13.87 -6.31
C GLY A 133 -13.79 13.79 -5.01
N TYR A 134 -14.43 12.66 -4.74
CA TYR A 134 -15.11 12.42 -3.47
C TYR A 134 -14.11 12.27 -2.32
N CYS A 135 -13.02 11.53 -2.51
CA CYS A 135 -11.93 11.43 -1.53
C CYS A 135 -11.32 12.82 -1.24
N GLU A 136 -11.03 13.62 -2.27
CA GLU A 136 -10.51 14.99 -2.11
C GLU A 136 -11.47 15.85 -1.29
N LYS A 137 -12.75 15.85 -1.62
CA LYS A 137 -13.78 16.66 -0.94
C LYS A 137 -13.91 16.31 0.54
N HIS A 138 -13.71 15.06 0.91
CA HIS A 138 -13.88 14.55 2.28
C HIS A 138 -12.55 14.39 3.03
N ASP A 139 -11.43 14.85 2.43
CA ASP A 139 -10.07 14.75 2.98
C ASP A 139 -9.71 13.31 3.41
N VAL A 140 -10.08 12.35 2.55
CA VAL A 140 -9.73 10.94 2.78
C VAL A 140 -8.34 10.68 2.24
N HIS A 141 -7.42 10.22 3.10
CA HIS A 141 -6.10 9.81 2.67
C HIS A 141 -6.18 8.60 1.74
N MET A 142 -5.51 8.70 0.59
CA MET A 142 -5.48 7.64 -0.42
C MET A 142 -4.06 7.11 -0.58
N CYS A 143 -3.85 5.81 -0.44
CA CYS A 143 -2.64 5.16 -0.94
C CYS A 143 -2.93 4.57 -2.31
N TRP A 144 -2.14 4.96 -3.32
CA TRP A 144 -2.41 4.61 -4.70
C TRP A 144 -1.24 3.86 -5.33
N HIS A 145 -1.47 2.59 -5.67
CA HIS A 145 -0.53 1.77 -6.44
C HIS A 145 -0.86 1.88 -7.92
N ILE A 146 0.05 2.44 -8.69
CA ILE A 146 -0.08 2.68 -10.11
C ILE A 146 1.08 1.98 -10.81
N ALA A 147 0.77 1.23 -11.87
CA ALA A 147 1.76 0.49 -12.66
C ALA A 147 2.52 -0.60 -11.85
N ASP A 148 3.65 -1.00 -12.39
CA ASP A 148 4.72 -1.84 -11.86
C ASP A 148 6.04 -1.28 -12.41
N PRO A 149 7.23 -1.77 -12.01
CA PRO A 149 8.49 -1.31 -12.60
C PRO A 149 8.46 -1.32 -14.13
N GLU A 150 8.90 -0.25 -14.78
CA GLU A 150 8.87 -0.11 -16.24
C GLU A 150 9.54 -1.28 -16.97
N THR A 151 10.54 -1.92 -16.33
CA THR A 151 11.18 -3.15 -16.83
C THR A 151 10.19 -4.31 -17.07
N SER A 152 9.00 -4.28 -16.47
CA SER A 152 7.95 -5.28 -16.69
C SER A 152 7.32 -5.23 -18.09
N TRP A 153 7.52 -4.13 -18.83
CA TRP A 153 7.10 -4.01 -20.24
C TRP A 153 8.20 -4.40 -21.23
N ASP A 154 9.44 -4.61 -20.78
CA ASP A 154 10.60 -4.95 -21.61
C ASP A 154 10.96 -6.43 -21.46
N ALA A 155 10.82 -7.20 -22.55
CA ALA A 155 11.06 -8.65 -22.55
C ALA A 155 12.50 -9.02 -22.17
N ASP A 156 13.47 -8.13 -22.42
CA ASP A 156 14.90 -8.36 -22.15
C ASP A 156 15.28 -7.94 -20.71
N LYS A 157 14.48 -7.09 -20.05
CA LYS A 157 14.76 -6.57 -18.71
C LYS A 157 13.87 -7.15 -17.62
N VAL A 158 12.67 -7.64 -17.97
CA VAL A 158 11.77 -8.24 -17.00
C VAL A 158 12.41 -9.44 -16.29
N THR A 159 12.32 -9.48 -14.98
CA THR A 159 12.91 -10.58 -14.20
C THR A 159 12.14 -11.88 -14.38
N GLU A 160 12.84 -13.02 -14.26
CA GLU A 160 12.18 -14.35 -14.32
C GLU A 160 11.11 -14.51 -13.23
N MET A 161 11.32 -13.92 -12.04
CA MET A 161 10.31 -13.93 -10.99
C MET A 161 9.05 -13.16 -11.39
N ALA A 162 9.21 -12.01 -12.04
CA ALA A 162 8.07 -11.24 -12.54
C ALA A 162 7.31 -12.01 -13.64
N LYS A 163 8.01 -12.70 -14.54
CA LYS A 163 7.39 -13.58 -15.56
C LYS A 163 6.59 -14.71 -14.92
N ILE A 164 7.17 -15.40 -13.92
CA ILE A 164 6.49 -16.48 -13.19
C ILE A 164 5.22 -15.99 -12.49
N LYS A 165 5.23 -14.76 -11.98
CA LYS A 165 4.07 -14.12 -11.33
C LYS A 165 3.05 -13.51 -12.31
N GLY A 166 3.31 -13.57 -13.62
CA GLY A 166 2.45 -12.97 -14.63
C GLY A 166 2.57 -11.44 -14.75
N TRP A 167 3.66 -10.86 -14.24
CA TRP A 167 3.94 -9.42 -14.27
C TRP A 167 4.80 -9.01 -15.48
N PHE A 168 4.62 -9.68 -16.61
CA PHE A 168 5.13 -9.23 -17.89
C PHE A 168 4.00 -8.62 -18.72
N TYR A 169 4.14 -7.36 -19.09
CA TYR A 169 3.09 -6.54 -19.71
C TYR A 169 3.43 -6.11 -21.15
N GLY A 170 4.58 -6.54 -21.68
CA GLY A 170 5.07 -6.15 -23.00
C GLY A 170 4.38 -6.83 -24.18
N ASP A 171 3.34 -7.65 -23.97
CA ASP A 171 2.56 -8.34 -25.01
C ASP A 171 1.44 -7.49 -25.64
N ARG A 172 1.34 -6.21 -25.23
CA ARG A 172 0.32 -5.25 -25.67
C ARG A 172 -1.12 -5.58 -25.26
N SER A 173 -1.33 -6.52 -24.36
CA SER A 173 -2.66 -6.83 -23.82
C SER A 173 -3.00 -6.04 -22.57
N TYR A 174 -2.06 -5.25 -22.07
CA TYR A 174 -2.13 -4.37 -20.92
C TYR A 174 -1.94 -2.92 -21.32
N PRO A 175 -2.36 -1.94 -20.49
CA PRO A 175 -2.02 -0.54 -20.73
C PRO A 175 -0.49 -0.36 -20.70
N GLU A 176 0.02 0.54 -21.55
CA GLU A 176 1.45 0.88 -21.57
C GLU A 176 1.84 1.67 -20.31
N PHE A 177 3.09 1.50 -19.85
CA PHE A 177 3.59 2.22 -18.67
C PHE A 177 3.37 3.75 -18.75
N PRO A 178 3.75 4.44 -19.84
CA PRO A 178 3.49 5.88 -19.95
C PRO A 178 2.00 6.25 -19.94
N GLN A 179 1.13 5.36 -20.41
CA GLN A 179 -0.32 5.58 -20.38
C GLN A 179 -0.84 5.65 -18.93
N LEU A 180 -0.42 4.72 -18.07
CA LEU A 180 -0.79 4.70 -16.65
C LEU A 180 -0.27 5.95 -15.92
N ILE A 181 0.98 6.32 -16.18
CA ILE A 181 1.59 7.51 -15.57
C ILE A 181 0.86 8.80 -16.00
N ASN A 182 0.62 8.98 -17.29
CA ASN A 182 -0.08 10.17 -17.81
C ASN A 182 -1.53 10.26 -17.34
N MET A 183 -2.21 9.12 -17.22
CA MET A 183 -3.56 9.07 -16.66
C MET A 183 -3.57 9.53 -15.20
N THR A 184 -2.58 9.11 -14.41
CA THR A 184 -2.43 9.56 -13.02
C THR A 184 -2.22 11.06 -12.94
N TYR A 185 -1.39 11.64 -13.80
CA TYR A 185 -1.24 13.10 -13.86
C TYR A 185 -2.56 13.80 -14.22
N GLY A 186 -3.36 13.22 -15.11
CA GLY A 186 -4.70 13.75 -15.42
C GLY A 186 -5.61 13.82 -14.19
N PHE A 187 -5.62 12.77 -13.35
CA PHE A 187 -6.38 12.78 -12.11
C PHE A 187 -5.82 13.76 -11.07
N LEU A 188 -4.49 13.83 -10.92
CA LEU A 188 -3.87 14.80 -10.01
C LEU A 188 -4.11 16.26 -10.44
N ASP A 189 -4.16 16.53 -11.74
CA ASP A 189 -4.50 17.86 -12.28
C ASP A 189 -5.98 18.20 -12.07
N ALA A 190 -6.88 17.22 -12.16
CA ALA A 190 -8.30 17.40 -11.91
C ALA A 190 -8.61 17.56 -10.41
N HIS A 191 -7.83 16.90 -9.54
CA HIS A 191 -8.02 16.85 -8.08
C HIS A 191 -6.75 17.30 -7.33
N PRO A 192 -6.32 18.58 -7.44
CA PRO A 192 -5.02 19.05 -6.96
C PRO A 192 -4.88 19.09 -5.43
N LYS A 193 -5.97 18.91 -4.69
CA LYS A 193 -5.96 18.88 -3.22
C LYS A 193 -6.05 17.49 -2.64
N ILE A 194 -6.10 16.43 -3.49
CA ILE A 194 -6.14 15.06 -3.00
C ILE A 194 -4.95 14.77 -2.08
N ASN A 195 -5.23 14.22 -0.90
CA ASN A 195 -4.21 13.75 0.03
C ASN A 195 -3.81 12.32 -0.37
N VAL A 196 -2.71 12.19 -1.13
CA VAL A 196 -2.36 10.92 -1.76
C VAL A 196 -0.92 10.51 -1.52
N LEU A 197 -0.75 9.23 -1.15
CA LEU A 197 0.50 8.51 -1.07
C LEU A 197 0.68 7.68 -2.36
N LEU A 198 1.61 8.06 -3.20
CA LEU A 198 1.99 7.29 -4.38
C LEU A 198 2.94 6.17 -3.95
N ALA A 199 2.46 4.94 -4.02
CA ALA A 199 3.20 3.77 -3.57
C ALA A 199 4.47 3.52 -4.40
N HIS A 200 5.49 2.92 -3.76
CA HIS A 200 6.74 2.46 -4.40
C HIS A 200 7.48 3.58 -5.15
N MET A 201 7.54 4.79 -4.56
CA MET A 201 8.15 5.95 -5.23
C MET A 201 7.55 6.23 -6.62
N PHE A 202 6.32 5.79 -6.88
CA PHE A 202 5.66 5.87 -8.19
C PHE A 202 6.49 5.22 -9.32
N PHE A 203 7.36 4.27 -8.95
CA PHE A 203 8.35 3.63 -9.82
C PHE A 203 9.30 4.61 -10.56
N LYS A 204 9.54 5.80 -9.98
CA LYS A 204 10.32 6.90 -10.56
C LYS A 204 11.68 7.10 -9.89
N SER A 205 12.24 6.08 -9.26
CA SER A 205 13.57 6.21 -8.61
C SER A 205 14.72 6.50 -9.61
N ASN A 206 14.56 6.14 -10.89
CA ASN A 206 15.50 6.48 -11.94
C ASN A 206 15.31 7.89 -12.54
N GLU A 207 14.22 8.57 -12.21
CA GLU A 207 13.86 9.90 -12.72
C GLU A 207 13.71 10.93 -11.58
N PRO A 208 14.77 11.25 -10.83
CA PRO A 208 14.70 12.15 -9.68
C PRO A 208 14.18 13.56 -10.02
N ASP A 209 14.43 14.05 -11.24
CA ASP A 209 13.91 15.35 -11.71
C ASP A 209 12.38 15.34 -11.85
N GLU A 210 11.81 14.22 -12.31
CA GLU A 210 10.36 14.06 -12.41
C GLU A 210 9.72 14.01 -11.01
N VAL A 211 10.36 13.32 -10.06
CA VAL A 211 9.89 13.29 -8.66
C VAL A 211 9.90 14.70 -8.05
N VAL A 212 10.93 15.50 -8.28
CA VAL A 212 10.96 16.91 -7.84
C VAL A 212 9.80 17.69 -8.47
N SER A 213 9.58 17.53 -9.77
CA SER A 213 8.48 18.22 -10.47
C SER A 213 7.10 17.85 -9.89
N ILE A 214 6.89 16.57 -9.51
CA ILE A 214 5.66 16.13 -8.84
C ILE A 214 5.52 16.80 -7.47
N LEU A 215 6.59 16.79 -6.67
CA LEU A 215 6.61 17.35 -5.31
C LEU A 215 6.33 18.87 -5.32
N GLU A 216 6.84 19.58 -6.32
CA GLU A 216 6.61 21.03 -6.49
C GLU A 216 5.21 21.35 -7.01
N LYS A 217 4.69 20.55 -7.94
CA LYS A 217 3.39 20.77 -8.57
C LYS A 217 2.22 20.38 -7.68
N TYR A 218 2.35 19.27 -6.94
CA TYR A 218 1.25 18.68 -6.16
C TYR A 218 1.58 18.69 -4.65
N PRO A 219 1.12 19.71 -3.90
CA PRO A 219 1.55 19.90 -2.51
C PRO A 219 1.10 18.79 -1.54
N ASN A 220 0.08 18.04 -1.87
CA ASN A 220 -0.48 16.97 -1.02
C ASN A 220 -0.07 15.54 -1.48
N VAL A 221 0.79 15.42 -2.49
CA VAL A 221 1.34 14.12 -2.91
C VAL A 221 2.49 13.76 -2.00
N SER A 222 2.54 12.53 -1.53
CA SER A 222 3.63 11.91 -0.80
C SER A 222 4.08 10.63 -1.50
N PHE A 223 5.27 10.13 -1.13
CA PHE A 223 5.79 8.87 -1.64
C PHE A 223 6.14 7.95 -0.48
N ASP A 224 5.93 6.64 -0.65
CA ASP A 224 6.43 5.67 0.31
C ASP A 224 7.75 5.03 -0.12
N MET A 225 8.46 4.54 0.89
CA MET A 225 9.73 3.82 0.74
C MET A 225 9.53 2.30 0.58
N ALA A 226 8.30 1.85 0.29
CA ALA A 226 7.97 0.44 0.13
C ALA A 226 8.81 -0.17 -1.02
N PRO A 227 9.80 -1.05 -0.74
CA PRO A 227 10.89 -1.27 -1.65
C PRO A 227 10.61 -2.35 -2.71
N GLY A 228 10.96 -2.01 -3.97
CA GLY A 228 11.53 -3.02 -4.87
C GLY A 228 13.05 -2.85 -4.92
N TRP A 229 13.81 -3.88 -5.29
CA TRP A 229 15.25 -3.75 -5.48
C TRP A 229 15.59 -2.70 -6.56
N GLU A 230 14.73 -2.55 -7.55
CA GLU A 230 14.81 -1.58 -8.64
C GLU A 230 14.84 -0.14 -8.11
N MET A 231 14.07 0.14 -7.07
CA MET A 231 14.04 1.45 -6.42
C MET A 231 15.42 1.82 -5.86
N PHE A 232 16.06 0.88 -5.16
CA PHE A 232 17.41 1.07 -4.63
C PHE A 232 18.47 1.21 -5.72
N ALA A 233 18.31 0.55 -6.86
CA ALA A 233 19.20 0.72 -8.01
C ALA A 233 19.11 2.16 -8.55
N GLY A 234 17.92 2.72 -8.67
CA GLY A 234 17.71 4.12 -9.06
C GLY A 234 18.30 5.09 -8.04
N PHE A 235 18.12 4.86 -6.74
CA PHE A 235 18.74 5.67 -5.69
C PHE A 235 20.26 5.66 -5.75
N LYS A 236 20.87 4.50 -6.03
CA LYS A 236 22.32 4.38 -6.19
C LYS A 236 22.80 5.12 -7.43
N ALA A 237 22.11 4.96 -8.57
CA ALA A 237 22.49 5.59 -9.83
C ALA A 237 22.50 7.13 -9.75
N HIS A 238 21.64 7.71 -8.92
CA HIS A 238 21.46 9.15 -8.75
C HIS A 238 21.67 9.58 -7.28
N HIS A 239 22.64 8.97 -6.60
CA HIS A 239 22.79 9.03 -5.13
C HIS A 239 22.87 10.46 -4.57
N GLU A 240 23.68 11.34 -5.16
CA GLU A 240 23.83 12.72 -4.69
C GLU A 240 22.52 13.48 -4.77
N LYS A 241 21.82 13.36 -5.89
CA LYS A 241 20.53 14.01 -6.12
C LYS A 241 19.45 13.49 -5.19
N TRP A 242 19.36 12.18 -4.99
CA TRP A 242 18.43 11.60 -4.03
C TRP A 242 18.75 12.03 -2.60
N SER A 243 20.04 12.13 -2.24
CA SER A 243 20.44 12.65 -0.92
C SER A 243 19.97 14.07 -0.68
N GLU A 244 19.98 14.93 -1.71
CA GLU A 244 19.43 16.28 -1.67
C GLU A 244 17.90 16.28 -1.58
N ILE A 245 17.22 15.46 -2.43
CA ILE A 245 15.76 15.36 -2.45
C ILE A 245 15.21 14.90 -1.10
N PHE A 246 15.78 13.85 -0.50
CA PHE A 246 15.33 13.35 0.79
C PHE A 246 15.52 14.37 1.93
N ARG A 247 16.48 15.27 1.83
CA ARG A 247 16.64 16.38 2.81
C ARG A 247 15.66 17.50 2.53
N SER A 248 15.60 17.97 1.28
CA SER A 248 14.80 19.14 0.90
C SER A 248 13.29 18.88 1.01
N TYR A 249 12.87 17.64 0.77
CA TYR A 249 11.47 17.21 0.77
C TYR A 249 11.20 16.12 1.81
N SER A 250 11.95 16.06 2.91
CA SER A 250 11.81 15.01 3.94
C SER A 250 10.40 14.88 4.51
N THR A 251 9.59 15.93 4.44
CA THR A 251 8.18 15.94 4.86
C THR A 251 7.22 15.26 3.87
N ARG A 252 7.72 14.66 2.80
CA ARG A 252 6.92 14.09 1.71
C ARG A 252 7.21 12.60 1.46
N PHE A 253 8.06 11.98 2.26
CA PHE A 253 8.39 10.56 2.17
C PHE A 253 7.97 9.83 3.44
N LEU A 254 7.44 8.62 3.31
CA LEU A 254 6.99 7.78 4.42
C LEU A 254 7.80 6.49 4.47
N TYR A 255 8.25 6.11 5.66
CA TYR A 255 8.83 4.80 5.90
C TYR A 255 7.77 3.73 5.65
N ALA A 256 8.11 2.72 4.84
CA ALA A 256 7.19 1.66 4.46
C ALA A 256 7.96 0.43 3.98
N THR A 257 7.45 -0.77 4.24
CA THR A 257 8.15 -2.02 3.93
C THR A 257 7.52 -2.86 2.83
N ASP A 258 6.24 -2.67 2.50
CA ASP A 258 5.45 -3.52 1.60
C ASP A 258 5.43 -5.00 2.01
N MET A 259 5.63 -5.26 3.30
CA MET A 259 5.68 -6.62 3.78
C MET A 259 4.30 -7.24 3.88
N THR A 260 4.24 -8.51 3.48
CA THR A 260 3.03 -9.33 3.54
C THR A 260 3.10 -10.23 4.76
N LEU A 261 2.12 -10.15 5.67
CA LEU A 261 2.02 -10.96 6.87
C LEU A 261 0.84 -11.96 6.78
N PRO A 262 0.92 -13.11 7.48
CA PRO A 262 2.07 -13.61 8.24
C PRO A 262 3.18 -14.14 7.34
N ARG A 263 4.42 -14.05 7.82
CA ARG A 263 5.62 -14.46 7.11
C ARG A 263 6.75 -14.80 8.09
N ASP A 264 7.80 -15.43 7.56
CA ASP A 264 9.05 -15.66 8.29
C ASP A 264 9.58 -14.36 8.91
N ILE A 265 9.88 -14.38 10.21
CA ILE A 265 10.22 -13.16 10.97
C ILE A 265 11.59 -12.62 10.59
N ASP A 266 12.58 -13.46 10.31
CA ASP A 266 13.92 -13.01 9.90
C ASP A 266 13.86 -12.26 8.59
N PHE A 267 12.95 -12.66 7.68
CA PHE A 267 12.72 -11.96 6.42
C PHE A 267 12.08 -10.58 6.65
N LEU A 268 11.10 -10.50 7.55
CA LEU A 268 10.44 -9.24 7.90
C LEU A 268 11.44 -8.26 8.54
N ASP A 269 12.21 -8.74 9.50
CA ASP A 269 13.20 -7.94 10.22
C ASP A 269 14.31 -7.46 9.29
N THR A 270 14.82 -8.33 8.42
CA THR A 270 15.82 -7.95 7.42
C THR A 270 15.30 -6.86 6.51
N SER A 271 14.05 -6.96 6.05
CA SER A 271 13.44 -5.97 5.15
C SER A 271 13.27 -4.61 5.83
N ALA A 272 12.81 -4.59 7.08
CA ALA A 272 12.68 -3.36 7.86
C ALA A 272 14.05 -2.69 8.09
N GLN A 273 15.06 -3.46 8.48
CA GLN A 273 16.41 -2.96 8.75
C GLN A 273 17.12 -2.45 7.49
N LEU A 274 16.81 -3.02 6.33
CA LEU A 274 17.39 -2.57 5.06
C LEU A 274 17.02 -1.12 4.73
N ILE A 275 15.75 -0.74 4.93
CA ILE A 275 15.29 0.63 4.69
C ILE A 275 15.90 1.58 5.73
N LEU A 276 15.97 1.18 7.00
CA LEU A 276 16.60 1.97 8.05
C LEU A 276 18.08 2.19 7.73
N ARG A 277 18.80 1.15 7.32
CA ARG A 277 20.21 1.26 6.92
C ARG A 277 20.40 2.25 5.78
N PHE A 278 19.53 2.20 4.77
CA PHE A 278 19.57 3.17 3.67
C PHE A 278 19.41 4.61 4.13
N LEU A 279 18.49 4.88 5.07
CA LEU A 279 18.22 6.23 5.55
C LEU A 279 19.30 6.74 6.51
N GLU A 280 19.91 5.87 7.30
CA GLU A 280 20.73 6.25 8.45
C GLU A 280 22.23 6.21 8.25
N THR A 281 22.70 5.39 7.31
CA THR A 281 24.14 5.21 7.08
C THR A 281 24.59 5.83 5.77
N ASP A 282 25.90 5.91 5.55
CA ASP A 282 26.53 6.33 4.30
C ASP A 282 27.38 5.22 3.65
N ASP A 283 27.23 3.99 4.16
CA ASP A 283 27.94 2.83 3.63
C ASP A 283 27.26 2.24 2.39
N GLU A 284 28.05 1.47 1.62
CA GLU A 284 27.52 0.64 0.54
C GLU A 284 27.17 -0.73 1.09
N PHE A 285 25.99 -1.23 0.73
CA PHE A 285 25.51 -2.54 1.20
C PHE A 285 24.65 -3.24 0.15
N GLU A 286 24.56 -4.55 0.31
CA GLU A 286 23.77 -5.41 -0.56
C GLU A 286 22.29 -5.36 -0.13
N VAL A 287 21.40 -5.07 -1.09
CA VAL A 287 19.93 -5.05 -0.87
C VAL A 287 19.30 -6.36 -1.32
N ARG A 288 19.93 -7.05 -2.25
CA ARG A 288 19.57 -8.36 -2.78
C ARG A 288 20.80 -8.96 -3.47
N ALA A 289 20.88 -10.27 -3.60
CA ALA A 289 22.01 -10.98 -4.18
C ALA A 289 22.55 -10.30 -5.46
N GLY A 290 23.74 -9.74 -5.37
CA GLY A 290 24.42 -9.01 -6.44
C GLY A 290 23.96 -7.55 -6.67
N HIS A 291 22.98 -7.06 -5.91
CA HIS A 291 22.48 -5.68 -6.04
C HIS A 291 22.84 -4.86 -4.80
N PHE A 292 23.60 -3.80 -5.02
CA PHE A 292 24.11 -2.92 -3.97
C PHE A 292 23.48 -1.53 -4.06
N THR A 293 23.27 -0.91 -2.90
CA THR A 293 22.93 0.50 -2.77
C THR A 293 23.88 1.20 -1.82
N LYS A 294 23.75 2.51 -1.71
CA LYS A 294 24.50 3.33 -0.76
C LYS A 294 23.52 4.13 0.08
N GLY A 295 23.74 4.15 1.39
CA GLY A 295 22.93 4.91 2.32
C GLY A 295 23.09 6.42 2.13
N ILE A 296 22.10 7.20 2.54
CA ILE A 296 22.02 8.66 2.35
C ILE A 296 22.29 9.45 3.63
N LYS A 297 22.41 8.78 4.77
CA LYS A 297 22.76 9.34 6.09
C LYS A 297 22.01 10.64 6.40
N LEU A 298 20.73 10.52 6.61
CA LEU A 298 19.91 11.65 7.03
C LEU A 298 20.22 12.03 8.47
N ASP A 299 20.10 13.32 8.79
CA ASP A 299 20.11 13.76 10.17
C ASP A 299 18.80 13.42 10.91
N PHE A 300 18.80 13.63 12.22
CA PHE A 300 17.73 13.23 13.11
C PHE A 300 16.37 13.86 12.73
N GLU A 301 16.35 15.12 12.32
CA GLU A 301 15.09 15.82 11.97
C GLU A 301 14.45 15.24 10.72
N HIS A 302 15.22 15.02 9.65
CA HIS A 302 14.73 14.42 8.40
C HIS A 302 14.30 12.96 8.61
N LEU A 303 15.04 12.21 9.44
CA LEU A 303 14.66 10.84 9.81
C LEU A 303 13.31 10.81 10.52
N GLU A 304 13.08 11.66 11.53
CA GLU A 304 11.79 11.69 12.22
C GLU A 304 10.63 12.02 11.30
N ASN A 305 10.83 12.91 10.31
CA ASN A 305 9.81 13.20 9.31
C ASN A 305 9.41 11.93 8.58
N ILE A 306 10.36 11.19 8.03
CA ILE A 306 10.12 9.99 7.24
C ILE A 306 9.61 8.83 8.09
N LEU A 307 10.17 8.63 9.29
CA LEU A 307 9.88 7.47 10.12
C LEU A 307 8.48 7.51 10.75
N TYR A 308 7.91 8.69 11.02
CA TYR A 308 6.59 8.74 11.65
C TYR A 308 5.82 10.07 11.49
N LYS A 309 6.48 11.25 11.46
CA LYS A 309 5.78 12.55 11.49
C LYS A 309 4.91 12.76 10.26
N ASN A 310 5.37 12.32 9.10
CA ASN A 310 4.61 12.45 7.86
C ASN A 310 3.35 11.59 7.88
N HIS A 311 3.44 10.35 8.36
CA HIS A 311 2.25 9.52 8.55
C HIS A 311 1.27 10.19 9.53
N GLU A 312 1.76 10.70 10.66
CA GLU A 312 0.92 11.40 11.63
C GLU A 312 0.23 12.65 11.05
N SER A 313 0.88 13.34 10.12
CA SER A 313 0.34 14.56 9.50
C SER A 313 -0.64 14.28 8.38
N THR A 314 -0.49 13.18 7.63
CA THR A 314 -1.30 12.85 6.45
C THR A 314 -2.45 11.88 6.77
N VAL A 315 -2.21 10.90 7.63
CA VAL A 315 -3.19 9.88 8.02
C VAL A 315 -3.78 10.16 9.40
N GLY A 316 -2.92 10.42 10.38
CA GLY A 316 -3.36 10.72 11.75
C GLY A 316 -2.40 10.24 12.82
N LYS A 317 -2.57 10.77 14.04
CA LYS A 317 -1.71 10.45 15.20
C LYS A 317 -2.09 9.15 15.92
N ALA A 318 -3.30 8.67 15.71
CA ALA A 318 -3.82 7.43 16.26
C ALA A 318 -4.84 6.83 15.30
N PRO A 319 -4.95 5.50 15.23
CA PRO A 319 -5.95 4.85 14.41
C PRO A 319 -7.37 5.23 14.87
N LYS A 320 -8.30 5.34 13.91
CA LYS A 320 -9.73 5.47 14.22
C LYS A 320 -10.22 4.20 14.93
N GLU A 321 -11.13 4.35 15.86
CA GLU A 321 -11.75 3.22 16.53
C GLU A 321 -12.73 2.48 15.60
N ILE A 322 -12.79 1.16 15.73
CA ILE A 322 -13.72 0.34 14.93
C ILE A 322 -15.14 0.43 15.48
N ASN A 323 -16.06 0.89 14.63
CA ASN A 323 -17.49 0.80 14.88
C ASN A 323 -17.97 -0.64 14.61
N LYS A 324 -18.08 -1.44 15.67
CA LYS A 324 -18.49 -2.85 15.58
C LYS A 324 -19.85 -3.05 14.89
N ARG A 325 -20.79 -2.10 15.04
CA ARG A 325 -22.11 -2.20 14.40
C ARG A 325 -22.01 -2.01 12.88
N ALA A 326 -21.18 -1.07 12.43
CA ALA A 326 -20.93 -0.86 11.01
C ALA A 326 -20.14 -2.05 10.41
N LEU A 327 -19.12 -2.54 11.11
CA LEU A 327 -18.38 -3.73 10.71
C LEU A 327 -19.29 -4.96 10.58
N LYS A 328 -20.22 -5.15 11.55
CA LYS A 328 -21.19 -6.23 11.45
C LYS A 328 -22.03 -6.15 10.18
N LYS A 329 -22.58 -4.97 9.86
CA LYS A 329 -23.37 -4.77 8.64
C LYS A 329 -22.55 -5.05 7.37
N TYR A 330 -21.29 -4.63 7.36
CA TYR A 330 -20.36 -4.86 6.26
C TYR A 330 -20.09 -6.36 6.07
N ILE A 331 -19.79 -7.09 7.15
CA ILE A 331 -19.61 -8.54 7.10
C ILE A 331 -20.89 -9.23 6.61
N ASP A 332 -22.06 -8.90 7.14
CA ASP A 332 -23.36 -9.46 6.71
C ASP A 332 -23.62 -9.24 5.20
N LYS A 333 -23.18 -8.09 4.67
CA LYS A 333 -23.30 -7.74 3.25
C LYS A 333 -22.37 -8.56 2.35
N TYR A 334 -21.10 -8.72 2.75
CA TYR A 334 -20.04 -9.24 1.89
C TYR A 334 -19.67 -10.71 2.16
N LEU A 335 -19.99 -11.27 3.30
CA LEU A 335 -19.62 -12.64 3.68
C LEU A 335 -20.03 -13.69 2.65
N LYS A 336 -21.17 -13.50 1.99
CA LYS A 336 -21.67 -14.40 0.93
C LYS A 336 -20.78 -14.49 -0.31
N PHE A 337 -19.97 -13.45 -0.56
CA PHE A 337 -19.05 -13.41 -1.69
C PHE A 337 -17.68 -14.02 -1.39
N LEU A 338 -17.37 -14.29 -0.11
CA LEU A 338 -16.11 -14.90 0.26
C LEU A 338 -16.09 -16.36 -0.21
N PRO A 339 -14.99 -16.82 -0.85
CA PRO A 339 -14.82 -18.21 -1.19
C PRO A 339 -14.79 -19.08 0.07
N ASP A 340 -15.14 -20.35 -0.05
CA ASP A 340 -15.00 -21.32 1.05
C ASP A 340 -13.51 -21.54 1.33
N SER A 341 -13.05 -21.02 2.47
CA SER A 341 -11.63 -20.94 2.80
C SER A 341 -11.42 -20.87 4.33
N ARG A 342 -10.18 -21.08 4.76
CA ARG A 342 -9.80 -20.88 6.17
C ARG A 342 -10.08 -19.45 6.65
N ASN A 343 -9.82 -18.46 5.81
CA ASN A 343 -10.06 -17.05 6.14
C ASN A 343 -11.56 -16.79 6.36
N LYS A 344 -12.42 -17.36 5.51
CA LYS A 344 -13.87 -17.26 5.69
C LYS A 344 -14.31 -17.89 7.01
N HIS A 345 -13.88 -19.13 7.29
CA HIS A 345 -14.22 -19.82 8.53
C HIS A 345 -13.74 -19.06 9.78
N PHE A 346 -12.51 -18.51 9.74
CA PHE A 346 -12.02 -17.67 10.81
C PHE A 346 -12.88 -16.42 10.98
N THR A 347 -13.25 -15.74 9.91
CA THR A 347 -14.11 -14.55 9.92
C THR A 347 -15.47 -14.88 10.54
N GLU A 348 -16.09 -16.00 10.14
CA GLU A 348 -17.36 -16.47 10.70
C GLU A 348 -17.27 -16.80 12.19
N GLU A 349 -16.16 -17.42 12.62
CA GLU A 349 -15.92 -17.73 14.02
C GLU A 349 -15.70 -16.45 14.85
N TYR A 350 -14.85 -15.53 14.35
CA TYR A 350 -14.61 -14.24 15.00
C TYR A 350 -15.92 -13.43 15.13
N TYR A 351 -16.69 -13.36 14.05
CA TYR A 351 -17.99 -12.70 14.01
C TYR A 351 -18.92 -13.23 15.09
N ARG A 352 -19.07 -14.56 15.18
CA ARG A 352 -19.95 -15.19 16.18
C ARG A 352 -19.50 -14.93 17.61
N ARG A 353 -18.20 -14.85 17.88
CA ARG A 353 -17.65 -14.67 19.23
C ARG A 353 -17.64 -13.21 19.69
N ASN A 354 -17.42 -12.26 18.80
CA ASN A 354 -17.05 -10.89 19.16
C ASN A 354 -18.00 -9.80 18.67
N LEU A 355 -18.87 -10.13 17.69
CA LEU A 355 -19.76 -9.15 17.06
C LEU A 355 -21.26 -9.49 17.18
N LEU A 356 -21.61 -10.72 17.55
CA LEU A 356 -22.99 -11.10 17.93
C LEU A 356 -23.21 -10.89 19.40
#